data_f153e4f4a2ffe35b2df527fea4bf2b74
#
_entry.id   f153e4f4a2ffe35b2df527fea4bf2b74
#
_cell.length_a   1.000
_cell.length_b   1.000
_cell.length_c   1.000
_cell.angle_alpha   90.00
_cell.angle_beta   90.00
_cell.angle_gamma   90.00
#
_symmetry.space_group_name_H-M   'P 1'
#
loop_
_entity.id
_entity.type
_entity.pdbx_description
1 polymer ?
#
loop_
_entity_poly.entity_id
_entity_poly.type
_entity_poly.pdbx_seq_one_letter_code
_entity_poly.pdbx_strand_id
1 'polypeptide(L)'
;IAVKIILGLIILSFVFAGVGSYITGGGNNAAAKVGNTEIARGEFEQAYQNERNRMQSQLGDYFAQMLADPAYVESFRKTVLDRMINDVLLEQQAESLGLRISDSQIRTMILEMPQFQTAGQFDQEVYQSALRRAGFSAESFAEYMRRDLMRNQLVTALQGSEFVLQGEIDIQSKLIAQ
;
A
#
# COMPACT_ATOMS: atom_id res chain seq x y z
N ILE A 1 12.82 31.27 -25.00
CA ILE A 1 14.05 30.49 -24.67
C ILE A 1 14.25 30.42 -23.15
N ALA A 2 14.11 31.53 -22.42
CA ALA A 2 14.30 31.58 -20.96
C ALA A 2 13.36 30.65 -20.17
N VAL A 3 12.09 30.54 -20.56
CA VAL A 3 11.09 29.70 -19.90
C VAL A 3 11.45 28.21 -19.97
N LYS A 4 11.98 27.75 -21.10
CA LYS A 4 12.42 26.35 -21.27
C LYS A 4 13.64 26.02 -20.42
N ILE A 5 14.53 26.97 -20.23
CA ILE A 5 15.73 26.82 -19.38
C ILE A 5 15.33 26.79 -17.90
N ILE A 6 14.39 27.63 -17.46
CA ILE A 6 13.88 27.67 -16.09
C ILE A 6 13.11 26.37 -15.80
N LEU A 7 12.28 25.88 -16.73
CA LEU A 7 11.55 24.62 -16.56
C LEU A 7 12.52 23.42 -16.52
N GLY A 8 13.56 23.42 -17.34
CA GLY A 8 14.61 22.41 -17.34
C GLY A 8 15.40 22.40 -16.00
N LEU A 9 15.71 23.59 -15.44
CA LEU A 9 16.37 23.73 -14.15
C LEU A 9 15.48 23.25 -12.98
N ILE A 10 14.18 23.50 -13.04
CA ILE A 10 13.22 23.03 -12.04
C ILE A 10 13.11 21.51 -12.09
N ILE A 11 12.99 20.91 -13.27
CA ILE A 11 12.95 19.45 -13.47
C ILE A 11 14.27 18.83 -13.02
N LEU A 12 15.41 19.41 -13.36
CA LEU A 12 16.73 18.95 -12.92
C LEU A 12 16.89 19.03 -11.39
N SER A 13 16.39 20.10 -10.77
CA SER A 13 16.38 20.26 -9.30
C SER A 13 15.51 19.20 -8.63
N PHE A 14 14.36 18.82 -9.23
CA PHE A 14 13.51 17.73 -8.73
C PHE A 14 14.18 16.36 -8.89
N VAL A 15 14.87 16.12 -9.99
CA VAL A 15 15.60 14.87 -10.21
C VAL A 15 16.80 14.76 -9.26
N PHE A 16 17.55 15.82 -9.06
CA PHE A 16 18.69 15.81 -8.13
C PHE A 16 18.29 15.88 -6.66
N ALA A 17 17.22 16.58 -6.30
CA ALA A 17 16.71 16.60 -4.93
C ALA A 17 15.91 15.35 -4.57
N GLY A 18 15.20 14.75 -5.54
CA GLY A 18 14.37 13.58 -5.31
C GLY A 18 15.13 12.25 -5.27
N VAL A 19 16.14 12.07 -6.11
CA VAL A 19 16.83 10.78 -6.25
C VAL A 19 18.15 10.71 -5.46
N GLY A 20 18.87 11.82 -5.37
CA GLY A 20 20.16 11.88 -4.68
C GLY A 20 20.05 11.78 -3.15
N SER A 21 18.96 12.26 -2.55
CA SER A 21 18.71 12.15 -1.11
C SER A 21 18.34 10.73 -0.65
N TYR A 22 17.90 9.89 -1.54
CA TYR A 22 17.50 8.51 -1.21
C TYR A 22 18.68 7.54 -1.08
N ILE A 23 19.83 7.88 -1.64
CA ILE A 23 20.98 6.95 -1.70
C ILE A 23 22.09 7.31 -0.69
N THR A 24 22.14 8.55 -0.20
CA THR A 24 23.23 9.04 0.66
C THR A 24 22.78 9.68 1.98
N GLY A 25 21.64 9.29 2.52
CA GLY A 25 21.17 9.75 3.82
C GLY A 25 21.82 8.97 4.96
N GLY A 26 22.90 9.50 5.52
CA GLY A 26 23.43 9.01 6.78
C GLY A 26 22.39 9.07 7.90
N GLY A 27 22.26 8.01 8.68
CA GLY A 27 21.66 8.06 10.01
C GLY A 27 20.15 7.86 10.11
N ASN A 28 19.39 7.83 9.03
CA ASN A 28 17.97 7.55 9.11
C ASN A 28 17.68 6.07 8.84
N ASN A 29 16.97 5.44 9.78
CA ASN A 29 16.49 4.05 9.69
C ASN A 29 15.34 3.87 8.66
N ALA A 30 15.14 4.82 7.77
CA ALA A 30 14.09 4.80 6.75
C ALA A 30 14.59 4.09 5.47
N ALA A 31 13.74 3.21 4.90
CA ALA A 31 13.92 2.61 3.59
C ALA A 31 13.44 3.55 2.48
N ALA A 32 12.39 4.33 2.74
CA ALA A 32 11.87 5.36 1.85
C ALA A 32 11.13 6.44 2.66
N LYS A 33 10.90 7.60 2.03
CA LYS A 33 10.08 8.67 2.57
C LYS A 33 9.08 9.13 1.52
N VAL A 34 7.82 9.17 1.89
CA VAL A 34 6.70 9.55 1.02
C VAL A 34 5.97 10.73 1.68
N GLY A 35 6.26 11.94 1.23
CA GLY A 35 5.79 13.15 1.91
C GLY A 35 6.31 13.22 3.34
N ASN A 36 5.41 13.21 4.32
CA ASN A 36 5.74 13.20 5.74
C ASN A 36 5.83 11.81 6.37
N THR A 37 5.47 10.76 5.62
CA THR A 37 5.48 9.37 6.09
C THR A 37 6.81 8.72 5.74
N GLU A 38 7.45 8.11 6.71
CA GLU A 38 8.68 7.33 6.52
C GLU A 38 8.35 5.83 6.56
N ILE A 39 8.85 5.08 5.58
CA ILE A 39 8.84 3.62 5.59
C ILE A 39 10.13 3.19 6.29
N ALA A 40 10.00 2.65 7.48
CA ALA A 40 11.15 2.19 8.26
C ALA A 40 11.86 1.03 7.56
N ARG A 41 13.19 0.96 7.68
CA ARG A 41 13.97 -0.15 7.10
C ARG A 41 13.52 -1.51 7.66
N GLY A 42 13.18 -1.57 8.96
CA GLY A 42 12.66 -2.78 9.58
C GLY A 42 11.34 -3.25 8.97
N GLU A 43 10.42 -2.33 8.70
CA GLU A 43 9.14 -2.64 8.02
C GLU A 43 9.38 -3.17 6.60
N PHE A 44 10.28 -2.54 5.87
CA PHE A 44 10.66 -3.00 4.53
C PHE A 44 11.26 -4.40 4.56
N GLU A 45 12.21 -4.67 5.45
CA GLU A 45 12.81 -6.01 5.57
C GLU A 45 11.76 -7.07 5.95
N GLN A 46 10.84 -6.75 6.85
CA GLN A 46 9.73 -7.63 7.20
C GLN A 46 8.84 -7.91 5.98
N ALA A 47 8.44 -6.88 5.26
CA ALA A 47 7.63 -7.01 4.03
C ALA A 47 8.36 -7.83 2.97
N TYR A 48 9.65 -7.60 2.79
CA TYR A 48 10.49 -8.36 1.87
C TYR A 48 10.55 -9.85 2.25
N GLN A 49 10.77 -10.18 3.52
CA GLN A 49 10.81 -11.58 3.98
C GLN A 49 9.45 -12.26 3.83
N ASN A 50 8.36 -11.57 4.14
CA ASN A 50 7.01 -12.09 3.97
C ASN A 50 6.71 -12.40 2.49
N GLU A 51 7.05 -11.49 1.60
CA GLU A 51 6.86 -11.68 0.15
C GLU A 51 7.74 -12.80 -0.38
N ARG A 52 9.00 -12.86 0.06
CA ARG A 52 9.92 -13.93 -0.28
C ARG A 52 9.39 -15.30 0.15
N ASN A 53 8.89 -15.41 1.38
CA ASN A 53 8.32 -16.66 1.89
C ASN A 53 7.07 -17.07 1.09
N ARG A 54 6.23 -16.10 0.72
CA ARG A 54 5.06 -16.32 -0.12
C ARG A 54 5.44 -16.85 -1.50
N MET A 55 6.40 -16.20 -2.16
CA MET A 55 6.88 -16.61 -3.47
C MET A 55 7.57 -17.99 -3.41
N GLN A 56 8.34 -18.25 -2.36
CA GLN A 56 8.95 -19.57 -2.13
C GLN A 56 7.89 -20.67 -1.98
N SER A 57 6.79 -20.38 -1.28
CA SER A 57 5.68 -21.34 -1.12
C SER A 57 4.93 -21.60 -2.42
N GLN A 58 4.85 -20.61 -3.31
CA GLN A 58 4.13 -20.72 -4.59
C GLN A 58 4.97 -21.33 -5.71
N LEU A 59 6.24 -20.98 -5.80
CA LEU A 59 7.11 -21.31 -6.92
C LEU A 59 8.20 -22.33 -6.55
N GLY A 60 8.40 -22.63 -5.26
CA GLY A 60 9.35 -23.64 -4.79
C GLY A 60 10.79 -23.39 -5.27
N ASP A 61 11.40 -24.44 -5.80
CA ASP A 61 12.80 -24.41 -6.25
C ASP A 61 13.05 -23.46 -7.42
N TYR A 62 12.04 -23.16 -8.22
CA TYR A 62 12.17 -22.20 -9.32
C TYR A 62 12.47 -20.79 -8.79
N PHE A 63 11.79 -20.39 -7.73
CA PHE A 63 12.07 -19.11 -7.08
C PHE A 63 13.48 -19.07 -6.45
N ALA A 64 13.92 -20.17 -5.87
CA ALA A 64 15.28 -20.28 -5.33
C ALA A 64 16.35 -20.07 -6.42
N GLN A 65 16.12 -20.59 -7.63
CA GLN A 65 17.00 -20.36 -8.77
C GLN A 65 17.01 -18.89 -9.21
N MET A 66 15.85 -18.22 -9.23
CA MET A 66 15.77 -16.79 -9.54
C MET A 66 16.53 -15.94 -8.53
N LEU A 67 16.51 -16.30 -7.25
CA LEU A 67 17.26 -15.60 -6.19
C LEU A 67 18.78 -15.77 -6.29
N ALA A 68 19.28 -16.68 -7.11
CA ALA A 68 20.71 -16.80 -7.40
C ALA A 68 21.24 -15.66 -8.28
N ASP A 69 20.34 -14.96 -8.99
CA ASP A 69 20.70 -13.79 -9.78
C ASP A 69 20.60 -12.51 -8.93
N PRO A 70 21.73 -11.80 -8.69
CA PRO A 70 21.74 -10.56 -7.92
C PRO A 70 20.85 -9.47 -8.52
N ALA A 71 20.75 -9.39 -9.85
CA ALA A 71 19.91 -8.41 -10.53
C ALA A 71 18.42 -8.68 -10.27
N TYR A 72 18.03 -9.95 -10.22
CA TYR A 72 16.68 -10.33 -9.84
C TYR A 72 16.37 -9.97 -8.38
N VAL A 73 17.28 -10.25 -7.46
CA VAL A 73 17.12 -9.90 -6.04
C VAL A 73 16.91 -8.40 -5.86
N GLU A 74 17.72 -7.57 -6.53
CA GLU A 74 17.57 -6.12 -6.49
C GLU A 74 16.22 -5.65 -7.05
N SER A 75 15.82 -6.19 -8.19
CA SER A 75 14.51 -5.90 -8.81
C SER A 75 13.36 -6.34 -7.90
N PHE A 76 13.46 -7.49 -7.26
CA PHE A 76 12.46 -8.00 -6.33
C PHE A 76 12.34 -7.10 -5.08
N ARG A 77 13.47 -6.69 -4.49
CA ARG A 77 13.50 -5.73 -3.37
C ARG A 77 12.85 -4.41 -3.76
N LYS A 78 13.19 -3.89 -4.95
CA LYS A 78 12.59 -2.66 -5.47
C LYS A 78 11.08 -2.79 -5.64
N THR A 79 10.59 -3.90 -6.18
CA THR A 79 9.16 -4.15 -6.35
C THR A 79 8.41 -4.16 -5.01
N VAL A 80 8.98 -4.74 -3.96
CA VAL A 80 8.40 -4.72 -2.61
C VAL A 80 8.36 -3.29 -2.07
N LEU A 81 9.43 -2.52 -2.22
CA LEU A 81 9.49 -1.14 -1.77
C LEU A 81 8.50 -0.25 -2.54
N ASP A 82 8.40 -0.38 -3.86
CA ASP A 82 7.47 0.37 -4.70
C ASP A 82 6.01 0.07 -4.30
N ARG A 83 5.70 -1.17 -3.93
CA ARG A 83 4.38 -1.53 -3.39
C ARG A 83 4.09 -0.80 -2.07
N MET A 84 5.04 -0.80 -1.15
CA MET A 84 4.88 -0.10 0.13
C MET A 84 4.70 1.40 -0.07
N ILE A 85 5.45 2.01 -0.99
CA ILE A 85 5.29 3.43 -1.37
C ILE A 85 3.89 3.70 -1.92
N ASN A 86 3.41 2.84 -2.82
CA ASN A 86 2.06 2.96 -3.38
C ASN A 86 0.97 2.81 -2.31
N ASP A 87 1.15 1.93 -1.35
CA ASP A 87 0.22 1.76 -0.23
C ASP A 87 0.15 3.05 0.62
N VAL A 88 1.29 3.68 0.93
CA VAL A 88 1.34 4.96 1.64
C VAL A 88 0.69 6.08 0.84
N LEU A 89 0.93 6.16 -0.47
CA LEU A 89 0.29 7.16 -1.35
C LEU A 89 -1.23 6.99 -1.38
N LEU A 90 -1.74 5.77 -1.46
CA LEU A 90 -3.17 5.48 -1.42
C LEU A 90 -3.78 5.87 -0.07
N GLU A 91 -3.09 5.62 1.03
CA GLU A 91 -3.50 6.01 2.37
C GLU A 91 -3.59 7.55 2.49
N GLN A 92 -2.57 8.28 2.05
CA GLN A 92 -2.57 9.74 2.03
C GLN A 92 -3.69 10.30 1.13
N GLN A 93 -3.94 9.67 -0.01
CA GLN A 93 -5.05 10.05 -0.89
C GLN A 93 -6.41 9.82 -0.22
N ALA A 94 -6.60 8.68 0.43
CA ALA A 94 -7.83 8.37 1.16
C ALA A 94 -8.06 9.36 2.30
N GLU A 95 -7.02 9.69 3.08
CA GLU A 95 -7.09 10.71 4.12
C GLU A 95 -7.45 12.10 3.57
N SER A 96 -6.88 12.49 2.42
CA SER A 96 -7.18 13.76 1.77
C SER A 96 -8.63 13.88 1.33
N LEU A 97 -9.27 12.75 1.02
CA LEU A 97 -10.70 12.63 0.70
C LEU A 97 -11.58 12.52 1.95
N GLY A 98 -11.00 12.59 3.15
CA GLY A 98 -11.72 12.47 4.41
C GLY A 98 -12.15 11.05 4.78
N LEU A 99 -11.63 10.04 4.07
CA LEU A 99 -11.86 8.64 4.39
C LEU A 99 -11.04 8.26 5.62
N ARG A 100 -11.72 7.90 6.70
CA ARG A 100 -11.09 7.48 7.96
C ARG A 100 -11.74 6.23 8.47
N ILE A 101 -10.91 5.27 8.85
CA ILE A 101 -11.34 4.03 9.48
C ILE A 101 -10.93 4.09 10.96
N SER A 102 -11.90 4.06 11.84
CA SER A 102 -11.66 4.09 13.28
C SER A 102 -11.21 2.74 13.82
N ASP A 103 -10.49 2.74 14.94
CA ASP A 103 -10.07 1.51 15.62
C ASP A 103 -11.28 0.66 16.05
N SER A 104 -12.39 1.29 16.39
CA SER A 104 -13.63 0.60 16.72
C SER A 104 -14.22 -0.15 15.53
N GLN A 105 -14.15 0.40 14.32
CA GLN A 105 -14.58 -0.29 13.10
C GLN A 105 -13.69 -1.50 12.81
N ILE A 106 -12.36 -1.34 12.91
CA ILE A 106 -11.42 -2.45 12.74
C ILE A 106 -11.69 -3.55 13.76
N ARG A 107 -11.87 -3.18 15.03
CA ARG A 107 -12.17 -4.13 16.10
C ARG A 107 -13.44 -4.92 15.83
N THR A 108 -14.53 -4.23 15.48
CA THR A 108 -15.82 -4.87 15.17
C THR A 108 -15.66 -5.86 14.01
N MET A 109 -14.98 -5.47 12.94
CA MET A 109 -14.75 -6.35 11.80
C MET A 109 -13.95 -7.59 12.16
N ILE A 110 -12.89 -7.46 12.98
CA ILE A 110 -12.09 -8.60 13.42
C ILE A 110 -12.94 -9.57 14.27
N LEU A 111 -13.79 -9.04 15.16
CA LEU A 111 -14.67 -9.85 16.00
C LEU A 111 -15.74 -10.61 15.21
N GLU A 112 -16.18 -10.05 14.09
CA GLU A 112 -17.20 -10.62 13.20
C GLU A 112 -16.64 -11.60 12.17
N MET A 113 -15.31 -11.69 12.03
CA MET A 113 -14.69 -12.59 11.07
C MET A 113 -14.89 -14.07 11.47
N PRO A 114 -15.54 -14.89 10.63
CA PRO A 114 -15.85 -16.29 10.97
C PRO A 114 -14.61 -17.15 11.25
N GLN A 115 -13.47 -16.84 10.61
CA GLN A 115 -12.22 -17.56 10.81
C GLN A 115 -11.60 -17.37 12.20
N PHE A 116 -12.07 -16.39 12.97
CA PHE A 116 -11.64 -16.13 14.34
C PHE A 116 -12.70 -16.48 15.37
N GLN A 117 -13.73 -17.22 14.94
CA GLN A 117 -14.83 -17.60 15.79
C GLN A 117 -14.84 -19.10 16.08
N THR A 118 -15.25 -19.45 17.29
CA THR A 118 -15.59 -20.80 17.72
C THR A 118 -17.03 -20.80 18.20
N ALA A 119 -17.88 -21.68 17.64
CA ALA A 119 -19.30 -21.72 17.94
C ALA A 119 -20.05 -20.37 17.76
N GLY A 120 -19.62 -19.55 16.78
CA GLY A 120 -20.24 -18.26 16.47
C GLY A 120 -19.82 -17.10 17.39
N GLN A 121 -18.84 -17.31 18.24
CA GLN A 121 -18.28 -16.28 19.10
C GLN A 121 -16.78 -16.12 18.83
N PHE A 122 -16.30 -14.88 18.95
CA PHE A 122 -14.87 -14.60 18.80
C PHE A 122 -14.04 -15.40 19.80
N ASP A 123 -13.03 -16.07 19.27
CA ASP A 123 -12.09 -16.90 20.04
C ASP A 123 -10.69 -16.30 19.95
N GLN A 124 -10.21 -15.79 21.08
CA GLN A 124 -8.93 -15.12 21.14
C GLN A 124 -7.75 -16.05 20.88
N GLU A 125 -7.83 -17.32 21.23
CA GLU A 125 -6.75 -18.29 21.00
C GLU A 125 -6.66 -18.65 19.50
N VAL A 126 -7.80 -18.84 18.86
CA VAL A 126 -7.90 -19.05 17.41
C VAL A 126 -7.33 -17.85 16.68
N TYR A 127 -7.73 -16.64 17.06
CA TYR A 127 -7.21 -15.39 16.50
C TYR A 127 -5.69 -15.28 16.63
N GLN A 128 -5.15 -15.41 17.84
CA GLN A 128 -3.70 -15.32 18.07
C GLN A 128 -2.92 -16.41 17.32
N SER A 129 -3.46 -17.63 17.24
CA SER A 129 -2.84 -18.73 16.50
C SER A 129 -2.81 -18.48 15.00
N ALA A 130 -3.90 -17.92 14.45
CA ALA A 130 -3.98 -17.55 13.04
C ALA A 130 -2.99 -16.45 12.71
N LEU A 131 -2.89 -15.41 13.55
CA LEU A 131 -1.93 -14.32 13.35
C LEU A 131 -0.49 -14.82 13.39
N ARG A 132 -0.12 -15.64 14.37
CA ARG A 132 1.25 -16.22 14.44
C ARG A 132 1.59 -17.04 13.21
N ARG A 133 0.65 -17.84 12.70
CA ARG A 133 0.85 -18.62 11.46
C ARG A 133 1.04 -17.75 10.23
N ALA A 134 0.35 -16.61 10.18
CA ALA A 134 0.44 -15.64 9.09
C ALA A 134 1.59 -14.63 9.24
N GLY A 135 2.33 -14.66 10.36
CA GLY A 135 3.44 -13.74 10.63
C GLY A 135 3.02 -12.34 11.07
N PHE A 136 1.77 -12.19 11.57
CA PHE A 136 1.25 -10.93 12.08
C PHE A 136 1.30 -10.86 13.61
N SER A 137 1.52 -9.65 14.12
CA SER A 137 1.06 -9.26 15.46
C SER A 137 -0.38 -8.76 15.39
N ALA A 138 -1.05 -8.61 16.52
CA ALA A 138 -2.41 -8.03 16.56
C ALA A 138 -2.42 -6.60 16.01
N GLU A 139 -1.40 -5.83 16.31
CA GLU A 139 -1.22 -4.45 15.87
C GLU A 139 -0.98 -4.37 14.34
N SER A 140 -0.02 -5.15 13.83
CA SER A 140 0.27 -5.17 12.39
C SER A 140 -0.89 -5.71 11.55
N PHE A 141 -1.71 -6.60 12.10
CA PHE A 141 -2.92 -7.07 11.45
C PHE A 141 -4.01 -5.99 11.41
N ALA A 142 -4.19 -5.25 12.51
CA ALA A 142 -5.13 -4.12 12.54
C ALA A 142 -4.74 -3.04 11.52
N GLU A 143 -3.45 -2.72 11.38
CA GLU A 143 -2.96 -1.80 10.36
C GLU A 143 -3.18 -2.33 8.94
N TYR A 144 -2.90 -3.61 8.71
CA TYR A 144 -3.19 -4.25 7.43
C TYR A 144 -4.68 -4.14 7.07
N MET A 145 -5.58 -4.44 8.01
CA MET A 145 -7.02 -4.32 7.84
C MET A 145 -7.45 -2.88 7.55
N ARG A 146 -6.87 -1.90 8.24
CA ARG A 146 -7.14 -0.47 8.02
C ARG A 146 -6.79 -0.07 6.60
N ARG A 147 -5.60 -0.42 6.12
CA ARG A 147 -5.15 -0.12 4.76
C ARG A 147 -6.02 -0.79 3.70
N ASP A 148 -6.40 -2.03 3.91
CA ASP A 148 -7.26 -2.78 2.98
C ASP A 148 -8.66 -2.14 2.88
N LEU A 149 -9.25 -1.78 4.00
CA LEU A 149 -10.54 -1.10 4.03
C LEU A 149 -10.50 0.30 3.40
N MET A 150 -9.46 1.07 3.68
CA MET A 150 -9.27 2.39 3.06
C MET A 150 -9.14 2.27 1.55
N ARG A 151 -8.37 1.28 1.08
CA ARG A 151 -8.23 0.99 -0.36
C ARG A 151 -9.57 0.63 -0.99
N ASN A 152 -10.34 -0.24 -0.37
CA ASN A 152 -11.66 -0.65 -0.86
C ASN A 152 -12.66 0.52 -0.89
N GLN A 153 -12.65 1.38 0.14
CA GLN A 153 -13.48 2.60 0.16
C GLN A 153 -13.06 3.58 -0.93
N LEU A 154 -11.76 3.76 -1.16
CA LEU A 154 -11.24 4.63 -2.22
C LEU A 154 -11.68 4.13 -3.60
N VAL A 155 -11.52 2.84 -3.88
CA VAL A 155 -11.97 2.23 -5.15
C VAL A 155 -13.47 2.40 -5.34
N THR A 156 -14.28 2.17 -4.30
CA THR A 156 -15.74 2.35 -4.34
C THR A 156 -16.12 3.81 -4.58
N ALA A 157 -15.43 4.75 -3.94
CA ALA A 157 -15.67 6.18 -4.14
C ALA A 157 -15.33 6.63 -5.57
N LEU A 158 -14.23 6.13 -6.15
CA LEU A 158 -13.85 6.42 -7.53
C LEU A 158 -14.84 5.83 -8.53
N GLN A 159 -15.27 4.60 -8.34
CA GLN A 159 -16.29 3.95 -9.19
C GLN A 159 -17.63 4.68 -9.11
N GLY A 160 -18.02 5.12 -7.90
CA GLY A 160 -19.24 5.93 -7.71
C GLY A 160 -19.19 7.27 -8.43
N SER A 161 -18.02 7.92 -8.50
CA SER A 161 -17.86 9.19 -9.21
C SER A 161 -17.90 9.03 -10.75
N GLU A 162 -17.41 7.93 -11.29
CA GLU A 162 -17.54 7.63 -12.72
C GLU A 162 -19.00 7.43 -13.14
N PHE A 163 -19.82 6.79 -12.31
CA PHE A 163 -21.26 6.64 -12.56
C PHE A 163 -22.01 7.98 -12.58
N VAL A 164 -21.63 8.92 -11.72
CA VAL A 164 -22.21 10.26 -11.68
C VAL A 164 -21.84 11.06 -12.93
N LEU A 165 -20.59 11.00 -13.35
CA LEU A 165 -20.11 11.68 -14.57
C LEU A 165 -20.78 11.15 -15.84
N GLN A 166 -20.97 9.83 -15.97
CA GLN A 166 -21.68 9.25 -17.11
C GLN A 166 -23.16 9.61 -17.09
N GLY A 167 -23.80 9.64 -15.93
CA GLY A 167 -25.18 10.09 -15.79
C GLY A 167 -25.37 11.56 -16.19
N GLU A 168 -24.43 12.44 -15.85
CA GLU A 168 -24.47 13.85 -16.26
C GLU A 168 -24.24 14.03 -17.77
N ILE A 169 -23.33 13.26 -18.37
CA ILE A 169 -23.07 13.27 -19.82
C ILE A 169 -24.30 12.79 -20.61
N ASP A 170 -24.99 11.75 -20.13
CA ASP A 170 -26.22 11.24 -20.74
C ASP A 170 -27.39 12.23 -20.67
N ILE A 171 -27.51 12.97 -19.57
CA ILE A 171 -28.51 14.03 -19.41
C ILE A 171 -28.21 15.21 -20.33
N GLN A 172 -26.95 15.64 -20.42
CA GLN A 172 -26.53 16.72 -21.31
C GLN A 172 -26.71 16.36 -22.79
N SER A 173 -26.37 15.12 -23.17
CA SER A 173 -26.53 14.65 -24.55
C SER A 173 -28.01 14.62 -24.98
N LYS A 174 -28.91 14.28 -24.07
CA LYS A 174 -30.36 14.32 -24.33
C LYS A 174 -30.95 15.73 -24.41
N LEU A 175 -30.34 16.71 -23.71
CA LEU A 175 -30.77 18.12 -23.77
C LEU A 175 -30.30 18.83 -25.04
N ILE A 176 -29.20 18.36 -25.67
CA ILE A 176 -28.66 18.93 -26.90
C ILE A 176 -29.34 18.32 -28.15
N ALA A 177 -30.00 17.17 -28.02
CA ALA A 177 -30.67 16.45 -29.12
C ALA A 177 -32.18 16.87 -29.31
N GLN A 178 -32.68 17.88 -28.60
CA GLN A 178 -33.95 18.53 -28.82
C GLN A 178 -33.75 19.90 -29.49
#